data_639f4c18bd30e7c5afb0685626ab28a9
#
_entry.id   639f4c18bd30e7c5afb0685626ab28a9
#
_cell.length_a   1.000
_cell.length_b   1.000
_cell.length_c   1.000
_cell.angle_alpha   90.00
_cell.angle_beta   90.00
_cell.angle_gamma   90.00
#
_symmetry.space_group_name_H-M   'P 1'
#
loop_
_entity.id
_entity.type
_entity.pdbx_description
1 polymer ?
#
loop_
_entity_poly.entity_id
_entity_poly.type
_entity_poly.pdbx_seq_one_letter_code
_entity_poly.pdbx_strand_id
1 'polypeptide(L)'
;MFSYRYLFLFLALAFSFSQVHGVSRFSVEEQENINIYQKSSRAVVNISNIAVNYDFYYRAIPAESGSGTGFLINKSGIILTNYHVVENASKLVITLSDNSQWPGKLVGADPNNDLAIVYIQAPAESYDVLNFSHSNDIVVGQKVLALGNPFGLRQTLTTGIISALGRTIAAKNGRKIEGIIQTDAAINPGNSGGPLLDSEGNVIGINTAIIGSAGSVGIGFAVPSNTALRILPDLLKYGYVRRPWLGIEPIPTVYLRRLGIDIQEGLLIARVVDGASAD
;
A
#
# COMPACT_ATOMS: atom_id res chain seq x y z
N MET A 1 60.31 60.41 -44.85
CA MET A 1 59.41 59.41 -45.37
C MET A 1 59.30 58.35 -44.27
N PHE A 2 58.38 58.49 -43.32
CA PHE A 2 58.18 57.67 -42.18
C PHE A 2 56.82 56.98 -42.28
N SER A 3 56.85 55.62 -42.35
CA SER A 3 55.65 54.80 -42.41
C SER A 3 55.26 54.36 -40.98
N TYR A 4 54.07 54.75 -40.49
CA TYR A 4 53.50 54.33 -39.22
C TYR A 4 52.68 53.03 -39.43
N ARG A 5 53.15 51.91 -38.95
CA ARG A 5 52.36 50.67 -38.84
C ARG A 5 51.61 50.74 -37.53
N TYR A 6 50.27 50.87 -37.61
CA TYR A 6 49.38 50.72 -36.44
C TYR A 6 49.24 49.23 -36.06
N LEU A 7 49.76 48.90 -34.87
CA LEU A 7 49.59 47.61 -34.25
C LEU A 7 48.26 47.60 -33.51
N PHE A 8 47.23 46.97 -34.08
CA PHE A 8 45.96 46.73 -33.38
C PHE A 8 46.11 45.55 -32.41
N LEU A 9 46.13 45.86 -31.10
CA LEU A 9 46.09 44.90 -30.02
C LEU A 9 44.62 44.55 -29.79
N PHE A 10 44.16 43.37 -30.26
CA PHE A 10 42.84 42.82 -29.90
C PHE A 10 42.95 42.24 -28.48
N LEU A 11 42.41 42.96 -27.52
CA LEU A 11 42.16 42.47 -26.16
C LEU A 11 40.90 41.62 -26.18
N ALA A 12 41.06 40.26 -26.29
CA ALA A 12 39.96 39.33 -26.12
C ALA A 12 39.59 39.24 -24.64
N LEU A 13 38.58 40.00 -24.21
CA LEU A 13 37.92 39.79 -22.91
C LEU A 13 37.17 38.45 -22.97
N ALA A 14 37.79 37.38 -22.39
CA ALA A 14 37.08 36.14 -22.10
C ALA A 14 36.08 36.41 -20.98
N PHE A 15 34.80 36.67 -21.33
CA PHE A 15 33.68 36.62 -20.39
C PHE A 15 33.47 35.14 -20.01
N SER A 16 34.05 34.72 -18.88
CA SER A 16 33.64 33.49 -18.22
C SER A 16 32.20 33.69 -17.77
N PHE A 17 31.27 33.12 -18.54
CA PHE A 17 29.91 32.89 -18.05
C PHE A 17 29.99 31.84 -16.92
N SER A 18 30.16 32.31 -15.70
CA SER A 18 29.81 31.52 -14.55
C SER A 18 28.33 31.21 -14.67
N GLN A 19 28.00 29.97 -15.03
CA GLN A 19 26.62 29.48 -14.87
C GLN A 19 26.28 29.68 -13.41
N VAL A 20 25.50 30.68 -13.10
CA VAL A 20 24.80 30.80 -11.83
C VAL A 20 23.87 29.60 -11.80
N HIS A 21 24.31 28.49 -11.19
CA HIS A 21 23.40 27.44 -10.81
C HIS A 21 22.37 28.10 -9.88
N GLY A 22 21.18 28.29 -10.39
CA GLY A 22 20.09 28.82 -9.60
C GLY A 22 19.98 27.96 -8.35
N VAL A 23 20.20 28.55 -7.18
CA VAL A 23 20.06 27.85 -5.90
C VAL A 23 18.64 27.32 -5.90
N SER A 24 18.50 26.00 -5.96
CA SER A 24 17.20 25.35 -5.87
C SER A 24 16.50 25.88 -4.62
N ARG A 25 15.24 26.32 -4.73
CA ARG A 25 14.44 26.78 -3.60
C ARG A 25 14.25 25.68 -2.54
N PHE A 26 14.42 24.43 -2.94
CA PHE A 26 14.22 23.25 -2.13
C PHE A 26 15.55 22.53 -1.88
N SER A 27 15.70 21.93 -0.71
CA SER A 27 16.78 21.00 -0.44
C SER A 27 16.68 19.78 -1.37
N VAL A 28 17.74 18.99 -1.48
CA VAL A 28 17.74 17.76 -2.29
C VAL A 28 16.63 16.82 -1.82
N GLU A 29 16.48 16.66 -0.52
CA GLU A 29 15.46 15.78 0.07
C GLU A 29 14.03 16.29 -0.19
N GLU A 30 13.79 17.60 -0.06
CA GLU A 30 12.49 18.19 -0.40
C GLU A 30 12.16 17.97 -1.87
N GLN A 31 13.12 18.16 -2.76
CA GLN A 31 12.92 17.96 -4.19
C GLN A 31 12.62 16.50 -4.53
N GLU A 32 13.28 15.53 -3.88
CA GLU A 32 12.97 14.10 -4.01
C GLU A 32 11.53 13.81 -3.59
N ASN A 33 11.12 14.27 -2.42
CA ASN A 33 9.76 14.08 -1.91
C ASN A 33 8.71 14.66 -2.86
N ILE A 34 8.95 15.87 -3.38
CA ILE A 34 8.07 16.55 -4.35
C ILE A 34 7.98 15.72 -5.63
N ASN A 35 9.10 15.26 -6.17
CA ASN A 35 9.15 14.48 -7.40
C ASN A 35 8.40 13.15 -7.27
N ILE A 36 8.62 12.42 -6.15
CA ILE A 36 7.95 11.15 -5.88
C ILE A 36 6.44 11.37 -5.76
N TYR A 37 6.01 12.40 -5.02
CA TYR A 37 4.61 12.74 -4.89
C TYR A 37 3.96 13.05 -6.25
N GLN A 38 4.58 13.91 -7.05
CA GLN A 38 4.06 14.29 -8.37
C GLN A 38 3.93 13.08 -9.32
N LYS A 39 4.94 12.21 -9.31
CA LYS A 39 4.97 10.98 -10.13
C LYS A 39 3.93 9.95 -9.70
N SER A 40 3.67 9.85 -8.38
CA SER A 40 2.89 8.74 -7.82
C SER A 40 1.44 9.10 -7.53
N SER A 41 1.12 10.38 -7.31
CA SER A 41 -0.19 10.83 -6.84
C SER A 41 -1.35 10.44 -7.78
N ARG A 42 -1.12 10.46 -9.12
CA ARG A 42 -2.15 10.10 -10.10
C ARG A 42 -2.50 8.60 -10.11
N ALA A 43 -1.65 7.76 -9.54
CA ALA A 43 -1.93 6.34 -9.38
C ALA A 43 -2.71 6.01 -8.10
N VAL A 44 -2.77 6.96 -7.14
CA VAL A 44 -3.40 6.76 -5.83
C VAL A 44 -4.84 7.23 -5.86
N VAL A 45 -5.75 6.34 -5.47
CA VAL A 45 -7.20 6.54 -5.54
C VAL A 45 -7.84 6.47 -4.17
N ASN A 46 -8.99 7.15 -4.01
CA ASN A 46 -9.87 6.92 -2.87
C ASN A 46 -10.82 5.76 -3.18
N ILE A 47 -11.12 4.97 -2.17
CA ILE A 47 -12.11 3.89 -2.20
C ILE A 47 -13.16 4.18 -1.15
N SER A 48 -14.37 4.56 -1.58
CA SER A 48 -15.54 4.68 -0.71
C SER A 48 -16.34 3.38 -0.72
N ASN A 49 -16.49 2.80 0.48
CA ASN A 49 -17.27 1.59 0.73
C ASN A 49 -18.69 2.00 1.14
N ILE A 50 -19.66 1.63 0.32
CA ILE A 50 -21.08 1.91 0.58
C ILE A 50 -21.74 0.61 1.02
N ALA A 51 -22.22 0.57 2.25
CA ALA A 51 -23.08 -0.50 2.78
C ALA A 51 -24.55 -0.13 2.68
N VAL A 52 -25.39 -1.13 2.69
CA VAL A 52 -26.85 -0.93 2.80
C VAL A 52 -27.25 -1.08 4.27
N ASN A 53 -27.67 0.01 4.88
CA ASN A 53 -28.34 0.01 6.17
C ASN A 53 -29.86 -0.06 5.96
N TYR A 54 -30.61 -0.57 6.95
CA TYR A 54 -32.03 -0.59 6.92
C TYR A 54 -32.59 0.38 7.96
N ASP A 55 -33.57 1.20 7.55
CA ASP A 55 -34.31 2.06 8.50
C ASP A 55 -35.28 1.24 9.35
N PHE A 56 -35.99 1.92 10.26
CA PHE A 56 -37.00 1.30 11.13
C PHE A 56 -38.15 0.61 10.34
N TYR A 57 -38.38 1.00 9.07
CA TYR A 57 -39.37 0.42 8.18
C TYR A 57 -38.78 -0.62 7.22
N TYR A 58 -37.57 -1.14 7.48
CA TYR A 58 -36.84 -2.09 6.61
C TYR A 58 -36.56 -1.56 5.18
N ARG A 59 -36.53 -0.24 4.99
CA ARG A 59 -36.11 0.34 3.71
C ARG A 59 -34.62 0.44 3.65
N ALA A 60 -34.05 -0.02 2.53
CA ALA A 60 -32.62 0.03 2.29
C ALA A 60 -32.15 1.49 2.13
N ILE A 61 -31.28 1.94 3.02
CA ILE A 61 -30.63 3.25 2.97
C ILE A 61 -29.14 3.02 2.71
N PRO A 62 -28.62 3.43 1.54
CA PRO A 62 -27.17 3.42 1.31
C PRO A 62 -26.49 4.40 2.27
N ALA A 63 -25.46 3.93 2.97
CA ALA A 63 -24.63 4.74 3.85
C ALA A 63 -23.15 4.43 3.58
N GLU A 64 -22.31 5.46 3.57
CA GLU A 64 -20.87 5.25 3.53
C GLU A 64 -20.45 4.56 4.83
N SER A 65 -19.96 3.32 4.73
CA SER A 65 -19.54 2.51 5.87
C SER A 65 -18.05 2.64 6.17
N GLY A 66 -17.30 3.24 5.27
CA GLY A 66 -15.86 3.48 5.41
C GLY A 66 -15.23 4.00 4.13
N SER A 67 -14.06 4.57 4.29
CA SER A 67 -13.23 5.05 3.20
C SER A 67 -11.79 4.65 3.44
N GLY A 68 -11.08 4.38 2.36
CA GLY A 68 -9.67 4.06 2.36
C GLY A 68 -9.00 4.46 1.06
N THR A 69 -7.80 4.01 0.91
CA THR A 69 -6.97 4.26 -0.27
C THR A 69 -6.72 2.97 -1.04
N GLY A 70 -6.48 3.11 -2.33
CA GLY A 70 -5.92 2.08 -3.18
C GLY A 70 -4.94 2.70 -4.17
N PHE A 71 -4.27 1.89 -4.95
CA PHE A 71 -3.43 2.37 -6.04
C PHE A 71 -3.47 1.43 -7.25
N LEU A 72 -3.37 2.03 -8.42
CA LEU A 72 -3.39 1.34 -9.71
C LEU A 72 -2.05 0.67 -9.97
N ILE A 73 -2.09 -0.62 -10.33
CA ILE A 73 -0.93 -1.46 -10.57
C ILE A 73 -0.74 -1.82 -12.06
N ASN A 74 -1.75 -1.54 -12.89
CA ASN A 74 -1.63 -1.69 -14.34
C ASN A 74 -2.63 -0.78 -15.09
N LYS A 75 -2.41 -0.65 -16.39
CA LYS A 75 -3.26 0.16 -17.28
C LYS A 75 -4.59 -0.51 -17.64
N SER A 76 -4.86 -1.71 -17.13
CA SER A 76 -6.17 -2.38 -17.27
C SER A 76 -7.15 -2.02 -16.15
N GLY A 77 -6.83 -1.07 -15.27
CA GLY A 77 -7.73 -0.61 -14.20
C GLY A 77 -7.73 -1.50 -12.95
N ILE A 78 -6.66 -2.26 -12.71
CA ILE A 78 -6.50 -3.07 -11.51
C ILE A 78 -5.91 -2.23 -10.37
N ILE A 79 -6.63 -2.19 -9.24
CA ILE A 79 -6.29 -1.47 -8.02
C ILE A 79 -5.97 -2.47 -6.93
N LEU A 80 -4.85 -2.27 -6.22
CA LEU A 80 -4.52 -2.96 -4.99
C LEU A 80 -4.90 -2.10 -3.79
N THR A 81 -5.46 -2.73 -2.76
CA THR A 81 -5.88 -2.08 -1.50
C THR A 81 -5.88 -3.10 -0.36
N ASN A 82 -6.24 -2.67 0.87
CA ASN A 82 -6.50 -3.60 1.96
C ASN A 82 -7.89 -4.26 1.85
N TYR A 83 -8.00 -5.49 2.38
CA TYR A 83 -9.27 -6.21 2.46
C TYR A 83 -10.29 -5.47 3.33
N HIS A 84 -9.87 -4.98 4.51
CA HIS A 84 -10.77 -4.28 5.43
C HIS A 84 -11.36 -2.97 4.86
N VAL A 85 -10.78 -2.40 3.80
CA VAL A 85 -11.33 -1.23 3.09
C VAL A 85 -12.55 -1.60 2.25
N VAL A 86 -12.58 -2.82 1.71
CA VAL A 86 -13.63 -3.30 0.79
C VAL A 86 -14.54 -4.34 1.42
N GLU A 87 -14.28 -4.74 2.66
CA GLU A 87 -15.04 -5.74 3.39
C GLU A 87 -16.50 -5.32 3.54
N ASN A 88 -17.43 -6.25 3.30
CA ASN A 88 -18.87 -6.04 3.40
C ASN A 88 -19.46 -4.90 2.53
N ALA A 89 -18.72 -4.45 1.51
CA ALA A 89 -19.20 -3.44 0.59
C ALA A 89 -20.37 -3.97 -0.26
N SER A 90 -21.49 -3.27 -0.25
CA SER A 90 -22.57 -3.47 -1.22
C SER A 90 -22.23 -2.81 -2.55
N LYS A 91 -21.49 -1.70 -2.50
CA LYS A 91 -21.01 -0.96 -3.66
C LYS A 91 -19.68 -0.29 -3.32
N LEU A 92 -18.75 -0.31 -4.27
CA LEU A 92 -17.50 0.44 -4.19
C LEU A 92 -17.55 1.61 -5.17
N VAL A 93 -17.16 2.80 -4.72
CA VAL A 93 -16.95 3.98 -5.55
C VAL A 93 -15.48 4.36 -5.48
N ILE A 94 -14.84 4.45 -6.63
CA ILE A 94 -13.43 4.79 -6.76
C ILE A 94 -13.32 6.21 -7.29
N THR A 95 -12.66 7.08 -6.54
CA THR A 95 -12.39 8.47 -6.95
C THR A 95 -10.94 8.59 -7.37
N LEU A 96 -10.71 8.95 -8.64
CA LEU A 96 -9.38 9.19 -9.20
C LEU A 96 -8.83 10.56 -8.79
N SER A 97 -7.58 10.83 -9.13
CA SER A 97 -6.89 12.10 -8.80
C SER A 97 -7.48 13.34 -9.50
N ASP A 98 -8.23 13.15 -10.59
CA ASP A 98 -8.97 14.18 -11.31
C ASP A 98 -10.39 14.41 -10.76
N ASN A 99 -10.74 13.77 -9.63
CA ASN A 99 -12.05 13.72 -8.99
C ASN A 99 -13.14 12.99 -9.80
N SER A 100 -12.81 12.32 -10.89
CA SER A 100 -13.76 11.44 -11.57
C SER A 100 -14.07 10.22 -10.71
N GLN A 101 -15.34 9.78 -10.73
CA GLN A 101 -15.83 8.67 -9.94
C GLN A 101 -16.22 7.49 -10.80
N TRP A 102 -15.76 6.31 -10.43
CA TRP A 102 -15.95 5.08 -11.17
C TRP A 102 -16.50 3.98 -10.26
N PRO A 103 -17.41 3.14 -10.74
CA PRO A 103 -17.84 1.96 -9.99
C PRO A 103 -16.69 0.97 -9.88
N GLY A 104 -16.38 0.56 -8.65
CA GLY A 104 -15.39 -0.48 -8.37
C GLY A 104 -16.03 -1.86 -8.31
N LYS A 105 -15.35 -2.86 -8.89
CA LYS A 105 -15.72 -4.28 -8.79
C LYS A 105 -14.66 -5.03 -8.01
N LEU A 106 -15.01 -5.67 -6.91
CA LEU A 106 -14.11 -6.58 -6.20
C LEU A 106 -13.77 -7.76 -7.12
N VAL A 107 -12.49 -7.98 -7.40
CA VAL A 107 -11.97 -9.07 -8.23
C VAL A 107 -11.54 -10.25 -7.37
N GLY A 108 -10.87 -9.96 -6.25
CA GLY A 108 -10.41 -10.99 -5.33
C GLY A 108 -9.94 -10.39 -4.03
N ALA A 109 -9.91 -11.22 -2.98
CA ALA A 109 -9.49 -10.81 -1.66
C ALA A 109 -8.74 -11.91 -0.90
N ASP A 110 -7.82 -11.49 -0.04
CA ASP A 110 -7.14 -12.31 0.94
C ASP A 110 -7.25 -11.72 2.34
N PRO A 111 -8.27 -12.14 3.12
CA PRO A 111 -8.44 -11.68 4.50
C PRO A 111 -7.27 -12.02 5.43
N ASN A 112 -6.44 -13.02 5.08
CA ASN A 112 -5.31 -13.45 5.91
C ASN A 112 -4.14 -12.45 5.85
N ASN A 113 -3.90 -11.86 4.69
CA ASN A 113 -2.87 -10.83 4.50
C ASN A 113 -3.47 -9.42 4.43
N ASP A 114 -4.78 -9.27 4.67
CA ASP A 114 -5.50 -7.99 4.57
C ASP A 114 -5.30 -7.29 3.21
N LEU A 115 -5.37 -8.02 2.11
CA LEU A 115 -5.21 -7.49 0.75
C LEU A 115 -6.43 -7.79 -0.11
N ALA A 116 -6.75 -6.87 -1.02
CA ALA A 116 -7.83 -7.02 -1.99
C ALA A 116 -7.49 -6.35 -3.32
N ILE A 117 -8.13 -6.84 -4.38
CA ILE A 117 -8.02 -6.31 -5.73
C ILE A 117 -9.39 -5.81 -6.18
N VAL A 118 -9.43 -4.57 -6.63
CA VAL A 118 -10.60 -3.92 -7.21
C VAL A 118 -10.30 -3.59 -8.68
N TYR A 119 -11.31 -3.73 -9.52
CA TYR A 119 -11.26 -3.36 -10.94
C TYR A 119 -12.14 -2.14 -11.20
N ILE A 120 -11.65 -1.21 -12.05
CA ILE A 120 -12.42 -0.11 -12.61
C ILE A 120 -12.31 -0.11 -14.13
N GLN A 121 -13.39 0.35 -14.79
CA GLN A 121 -13.39 0.55 -16.24
C GLN A 121 -13.27 2.04 -16.55
N ALA A 122 -12.11 2.63 -16.22
CA ALA A 122 -11.78 4.01 -16.51
C ALA A 122 -10.80 4.09 -17.70
N PRO A 123 -10.78 5.19 -18.49
CA PRO A 123 -9.78 5.40 -19.53
C PRO A 123 -8.36 5.34 -18.98
N ALA A 124 -7.46 4.63 -19.68
CA ALA A 124 -6.09 4.40 -19.19
C ALA A 124 -5.22 5.68 -19.07
N GLU A 125 -5.61 6.75 -19.75
CA GLU A 125 -5.01 8.08 -19.67
C GLU A 125 -5.42 8.88 -18.42
N SER A 126 -6.51 8.49 -17.76
CA SER A 126 -7.04 9.18 -16.57
C SER A 126 -6.18 8.94 -15.33
N TYR A 127 -5.28 7.96 -15.35
CA TYR A 127 -4.48 7.57 -14.21
C TYR A 127 -3.08 7.08 -14.60
N ASP A 128 -2.18 7.11 -13.64
CA ASP A 128 -0.87 6.48 -13.73
C ASP A 128 -0.87 5.14 -12.97
N VAL A 129 0.23 4.40 -13.03
CA VAL A 129 0.41 3.13 -12.34
C VAL A 129 1.69 3.15 -11.55
N LEU A 130 1.74 2.41 -10.44
CA LEU A 130 2.95 2.24 -9.64
C LEU A 130 3.63 0.92 -9.94
N ASN A 131 4.95 0.95 -9.94
CA ASN A 131 5.79 -0.24 -10.03
C ASN A 131 6.09 -0.76 -8.63
N PHE A 132 6.29 -2.06 -8.53
CA PHE A 132 6.75 -2.69 -7.29
C PHE A 132 8.26 -2.78 -7.24
N SER A 133 8.82 -2.56 -6.05
CA SER A 133 10.17 -2.98 -5.68
C SER A 133 10.10 -4.22 -4.80
N HIS A 134 11.17 -5.02 -4.78
CA HIS A 134 11.22 -6.20 -3.92
C HIS A 134 11.46 -5.80 -2.47
N SER A 135 10.55 -6.21 -1.58
CA SER A 135 10.66 -5.93 -0.14
C SER A 135 11.65 -6.83 0.61
N ASN A 136 12.40 -7.70 -0.09
CA ASN A 136 13.46 -8.50 0.54
C ASN A 136 14.74 -7.69 0.80
N ASP A 137 14.97 -6.61 0.01
CA ASP A 137 16.22 -5.85 0.03
C ASP A 137 16.12 -4.58 0.88
N ILE A 138 14.94 -4.34 1.50
CA ILE A 138 14.71 -3.19 2.37
C ILE A 138 15.43 -3.36 3.71
N VAL A 139 15.89 -2.24 4.28
CA VAL A 139 16.64 -2.22 5.54
C VAL A 139 16.07 -1.20 6.53
N VAL A 140 16.26 -1.46 7.82
CA VAL A 140 15.89 -0.52 8.89
C VAL A 140 16.69 0.77 8.72
N GLY A 141 16.02 1.92 8.84
CA GLY A 141 16.58 3.24 8.59
C GLY A 141 16.39 3.75 7.16
N GLN A 142 15.94 2.91 6.23
CA GLN A 142 15.62 3.33 4.86
C GLN A 142 14.43 4.30 4.86
N LYS A 143 14.57 5.42 4.11
CA LYS A 143 13.51 6.41 3.93
C LYS A 143 12.31 5.80 3.22
N VAL A 144 11.12 6.16 3.66
CA VAL A 144 9.85 5.76 3.07
C VAL A 144 8.88 6.92 2.96
N LEU A 145 7.98 6.83 1.99
CA LEU A 145 6.90 7.78 1.77
C LEU A 145 5.57 7.02 1.72
N ALA A 146 4.64 7.36 2.61
CA ALA A 146 3.31 6.78 2.59
C ALA A 146 2.33 7.75 1.93
N LEU A 147 1.64 7.30 0.87
CA LEU A 147 0.60 8.06 0.19
C LEU A 147 -0.77 7.52 0.56
N GLY A 148 -1.74 8.44 0.67
CA GLY A 148 -3.14 8.13 0.84
C GLY A 148 -4.02 9.15 0.14
N ASN A 149 -5.30 8.80 -0.02
CA ASN A 149 -6.34 9.72 -0.49
C ASN A 149 -7.57 9.60 0.43
N PRO A 150 -7.42 10.00 1.72
CA PRO A 150 -8.53 10.00 2.65
C PRO A 150 -9.61 10.96 2.12
N PHE A 151 -10.85 10.57 2.11
CA PHE A 151 -12.00 11.41 1.72
C PHE A 151 -12.09 11.79 0.23
N GLY A 152 -11.20 11.33 -0.66
CA GLY A 152 -11.25 11.64 -2.09
C GLY A 152 -11.03 13.11 -2.46
N LEU A 153 -10.57 13.94 -1.50
CA LEU A 153 -10.40 15.39 -1.74
C LEU A 153 -9.03 15.71 -2.34
N ARG A 154 -7.97 15.15 -1.79
CA ARG A 154 -6.57 15.24 -2.29
C ARG A 154 -5.72 14.15 -1.64
N GLN A 155 -4.66 13.77 -2.35
CA GLN A 155 -3.68 12.83 -1.82
C GLN A 155 -2.91 13.47 -0.65
N THR A 156 -2.65 12.65 0.37
CA THR A 156 -1.84 13.01 1.53
C THR A 156 -0.53 12.25 1.48
N LEU A 157 0.57 12.95 1.73
CA LEU A 157 1.91 12.39 1.82
C LEU A 157 2.39 12.46 3.27
N THR A 158 2.89 11.35 3.79
CA THR A 158 3.69 11.33 5.03
C THR A 158 5.03 10.65 4.77
N THR A 159 6.08 11.11 5.45
CA THR A 159 7.44 10.59 5.31
C THR A 159 7.92 10.01 6.63
N GLY A 160 8.82 9.07 6.55
CA GLY A 160 9.45 8.43 7.69
C GLY A 160 10.53 7.45 7.23
N ILE A 161 10.86 6.50 8.10
CA ILE A 161 11.81 5.44 7.83
C ILE A 161 11.21 4.07 8.13
N ILE A 162 11.85 3.02 7.65
CA ILE A 162 11.60 1.66 8.14
C ILE A 162 12.15 1.55 9.55
N SER A 163 11.25 1.35 10.53
CA SER A 163 11.61 1.25 11.95
C SER A 163 11.93 -0.18 12.39
N ALA A 164 11.26 -1.18 11.78
CA ALA A 164 11.53 -2.60 12.00
C ALA A 164 10.96 -3.46 10.85
N LEU A 165 11.46 -4.67 10.74
CA LEU A 165 11.02 -5.68 9.76
C LEU A 165 10.60 -6.97 10.47
N GLY A 166 9.81 -7.81 9.77
CA GLY A 166 9.42 -9.12 10.24
C GLY A 166 8.45 -9.12 11.43
N ARG A 167 7.73 -7.99 11.67
CA ARG A 167 6.73 -7.93 12.74
C ARG A 167 5.53 -8.82 12.43
N THR A 168 4.89 -9.31 13.49
CA THR A 168 3.60 -9.99 13.40
C THR A 168 2.56 -9.13 14.10
N ILE A 169 1.47 -8.83 13.44
CA ILE A 169 0.35 -8.04 13.96
C ILE A 169 -0.95 -8.83 13.89
N ALA A 170 -1.92 -8.50 14.74
CA ALA A 170 -3.25 -9.06 14.65
C ALA A 170 -4.11 -8.22 13.71
N ALA A 171 -4.72 -8.85 12.70
CA ALA A 171 -5.76 -8.24 11.88
C ALA A 171 -7.06 -8.09 12.69
N LYS A 172 -8.01 -7.25 12.21
CA LYS A 172 -9.31 -7.04 12.85
C LYS A 172 -10.11 -8.33 13.05
N ASN A 173 -9.91 -9.33 12.20
CA ASN A 173 -10.53 -10.66 12.28
C ASN A 173 -9.83 -11.62 13.27
N GLY A 174 -8.85 -11.13 14.05
CA GLY A 174 -8.06 -11.89 15.01
C GLY A 174 -6.95 -12.77 14.40
N ARG A 175 -6.80 -12.80 13.07
CA ARG A 175 -5.72 -13.53 12.40
C ARG A 175 -4.40 -12.76 12.49
N LYS A 176 -3.29 -13.49 12.47
CA LYS A 176 -1.95 -12.89 12.47
C LYS A 176 -1.50 -12.62 11.05
N ILE A 177 -1.02 -11.40 10.79
CA ILE A 177 -0.33 -11.04 9.56
C ILE A 177 1.15 -10.99 9.90
N GLU A 178 1.95 -11.79 9.21
CA GLU A 178 3.38 -11.95 9.47
C GLU A 178 4.23 -11.18 8.46
N GLY A 179 5.50 -10.94 8.83
CA GLY A 179 6.47 -10.30 7.94
C GLY A 179 6.25 -8.80 7.75
N ILE A 180 5.44 -8.15 8.56
CA ILE A 180 5.03 -6.74 8.43
C ILE A 180 6.23 -5.78 8.54
N ILE A 181 6.21 -4.74 7.70
CA ILE A 181 7.09 -3.59 7.78
C ILE A 181 6.52 -2.63 8.83
N GLN A 182 7.35 -2.22 9.81
CA GLN A 182 7.03 -1.13 10.73
C GLN A 182 7.70 0.16 10.25
N THR A 183 6.98 1.27 10.31
CA THR A 183 7.47 2.62 9.95
C THR A 183 7.02 3.66 10.97
N ASP A 184 7.73 4.76 11.09
CA ASP A 184 7.31 5.96 11.83
C ASP A 184 6.59 6.98 10.93
N ALA A 185 6.54 6.76 9.61
CA ALA A 185 5.62 7.50 8.75
C ALA A 185 4.20 7.40 9.28
N ALA A 186 3.48 8.51 9.37
CA ALA A 186 2.14 8.53 9.95
C ALA A 186 1.14 7.74 9.10
N ILE A 187 0.72 6.57 9.60
CA ILE A 187 -0.32 5.74 9.03
C ILE A 187 -1.59 5.91 9.85
N ASN A 188 -2.63 6.48 9.23
CA ASN A 188 -3.89 6.79 9.88
C ASN A 188 -5.07 6.23 9.06
N PRO A 189 -6.28 6.15 9.65
CA PRO A 189 -7.49 5.87 8.88
C PRO A 189 -7.58 6.80 7.67
N GLY A 190 -7.76 6.20 6.48
CA GLY A 190 -7.82 6.91 5.21
C GLY A 190 -6.59 6.72 4.32
N ASN A 191 -5.37 6.50 4.83
CA ASN A 191 -4.25 6.06 4.00
C ASN A 191 -4.03 4.53 4.00
N SER A 192 -4.83 3.77 4.76
CA SER A 192 -4.91 2.32 4.65
C SER A 192 -5.24 1.87 3.23
N GLY A 193 -4.50 0.88 2.73
CA GLY A 193 -4.59 0.39 1.35
C GLY A 193 -3.77 1.19 0.34
N GLY A 194 -3.23 2.36 0.72
CA GLY A 194 -2.31 3.14 -0.08
C GLY A 194 -0.90 2.55 -0.12
N PRO A 195 -0.04 3.03 -1.04
CA PRO A 195 1.31 2.54 -1.17
C PRO A 195 2.24 3.11 -0.11
N LEU A 196 3.17 2.27 0.37
CA LEU A 196 4.41 2.67 1.01
C LEU A 196 5.50 2.62 -0.07
N LEU A 197 6.13 3.76 -0.34
CA LEU A 197 7.09 3.93 -1.43
C LEU A 197 8.52 4.05 -0.89
N ASP A 198 9.48 3.60 -1.69
CA ASP A 198 10.90 3.88 -1.50
C ASP A 198 11.31 5.25 -2.09
N SER A 199 12.60 5.59 -2.02
CA SER A 199 13.16 6.84 -2.54
C SER A 199 13.13 6.95 -4.08
N GLU A 200 12.82 5.88 -4.80
CA GLU A 200 12.64 5.86 -6.26
C GLU A 200 11.16 5.98 -6.67
N GLY A 201 10.24 5.92 -5.68
CA GLY A 201 8.80 5.94 -5.88
C GLY A 201 8.22 4.58 -6.25
N ASN A 202 8.94 3.48 -5.98
CA ASN A 202 8.42 2.12 -6.16
C ASN A 202 7.74 1.62 -4.88
N VAL A 203 6.75 0.77 -5.03
CA VAL A 203 5.98 0.22 -3.91
C VAL A 203 6.78 -0.88 -3.22
N ILE A 204 7.12 -0.67 -1.94
CA ILE A 204 7.72 -1.66 -1.05
C ILE A 204 6.73 -2.26 -0.06
N GLY A 205 5.56 -1.65 0.10
CA GLY A 205 4.50 -2.14 0.98
C GLY A 205 3.16 -1.49 0.74
N ILE A 206 2.12 -2.01 1.42
CA ILE A 206 0.75 -1.53 1.41
C ILE A 206 0.41 -1.08 2.83
N ASN A 207 0.16 0.22 3.03
CA ASN A 207 -0.14 0.81 4.33
C ASN A 207 -1.35 0.14 4.97
N THR A 208 -1.27 -0.19 6.27
CA THR A 208 -2.39 -0.78 6.99
C THR A 208 -2.53 -0.18 8.38
N ALA A 209 -3.67 0.45 8.67
CA ALA A 209 -4.01 1.07 9.96
C ALA A 209 -4.82 0.08 10.82
N ILE A 210 -4.24 -1.06 11.18
CA ILE A 210 -4.94 -2.14 11.90
C ILE A 210 -4.89 -1.94 13.42
N ILE A 211 -3.90 -1.23 13.97
CA ILE A 211 -3.66 -1.13 15.40
C ILE A 211 -4.00 0.26 15.92
N GLY A 212 -5.06 0.32 16.72
CA GLY A 212 -5.39 1.43 17.61
C GLY A 212 -6.36 2.46 17.04
N SER A 213 -7.48 2.63 17.72
CA SER A 213 -8.50 3.64 17.45
C SER A 213 -8.06 5.10 17.74
N ALA A 214 -6.82 5.31 18.15
CA ALA A 214 -6.30 6.60 18.65
C ALA A 214 -5.34 7.33 17.68
N GLY A 215 -5.18 6.85 16.46
CA GLY A 215 -4.22 7.43 15.51
C GLY A 215 -2.77 6.90 15.70
N SER A 216 -1.93 7.08 14.67
CA SER A 216 -0.52 6.68 14.72
C SER A 216 0.28 7.60 15.63
N VAL A 217 0.80 7.07 16.73
CA VAL A 217 1.76 7.75 17.61
C VAL A 217 3.17 7.26 17.21
N GLY A 218 3.60 7.55 15.98
CA GLY A 218 4.94 7.15 15.49
C GLY A 218 5.13 5.65 15.25
N ILE A 219 4.04 4.87 15.15
CA ILE A 219 4.07 3.44 14.81
C ILE A 219 3.05 3.18 13.71
N GLY A 220 3.52 3.00 12.49
CA GLY A 220 2.74 2.59 11.33
C GLY A 220 3.15 1.20 10.87
N PHE A 221 2.29 0.54 10.10
CA PHE A 221 2.52 -0.78 9.56
C PHE A 221 2.18 -0.85 8.07
N ALA A 222 2.91 -1.69 7.34
CA ALA A 222 2.61 -1.99 5.94
C ALA A 222 2.83 -3.47 5.63
N VAL A 223 1.92 -4.04 4.83
CA VAL A 223 2.08 -5.38 4.26
C VAL A 223 3.17 -5.32 3.18
N PRO A 224 4.20 -6.17 3.21
CA PRO A 224 5.29 -6.12 2.23
C PRO A 224 4.82 -6.33 0.78
N SER A 225 5.44 -5.65 -0.17
CA SER A 225 5.18 -5.81 -1.60
C SER A 225 5.30 -7.26 -2.09
N ASN A 226 6.29 -8.01 -1.58
CA ASN A 226 6.48 -9.43 -1.94
C ASN A 226 5.30 -10.31 -1.52
N THR A 227 4.62 -9.98 -0.41
CA THR A 227 3.38 -10.67 -0.03
C THR A 227 2.29 -10.43 -1.07
N ALA A 228 2.11 -9.17 -1.51
CA ALA A 228 1.16 -8.82 -2.56
C ALA A 228 1.49 -9.50 -3.88
N LEU A 229 2.75 -9.42 -4.35
CA LEU A 229 3.21 -10.02 -5.60
C LEU A 229 3.00 -11.54 -5.62
N ARG A 230 3.22 -12.22 -4.50
CA ARG A 230 3.03 -13.68 -4.37
C ARG A 230 1.57 -14.09 -4.53
N ILE A 231 0.62 -13.32 -4.00
CA ILE A 231 -0.81 -13.69 -4.01
C ILE A 231 -1.59 -13.11 -5.19
N LEU A 232 -1.08 -12.05 -5.83
CA LEU A 232 -1.73 -11.34 -6.92
C LEU A 232 -2.20 -12.26 -8.07
N PRO A 233 -1.39 -13.23 -8.56
CA PRO A 233 -1.84 -14.15 -9.62
C PRO A 233 -3.07 -14.98 -9.24
N ASP A 234 -3.13 -15.47 -7.99
CA ASP A 234 -4.26 -16.25 -7.49
C ASP A 234 -5.51 -15.37 -7.34
N LEU A 235 -5.37 -14.15 -6.81
CA LEU A 235 -6.48 -13.22 -6.66
C LEU A 235 -7.08 -12.81 -8.02
N LEU A 236 -6.23 -12.55 -9.03
CA LEU A 236 -6.68 -12.20 -10.38
C LEU A 236 -7.37 -13.38 -11.07
N LYS A 237 -6.88 -14.59 -10.87
CA LYS A 237 -7.38 -15.77 -11.60
C LYS A 237 -8.58 -16.43 -10.92
N TYR A 238 -8.56 -16.54 -9.60
CA TYR A 238 -9.52 -17.33 -8.83
C TYR A 238 -10.39 -16.47 -7.90
N GLY A 239 -10.01 -15.23 -7.64
CA GLY A 239 -10.68 -14.36 -6.67
C GLY A 239 -10.27 -14.60 -5.21
N TYR A 240 -9.47 -15.63 -4.95
CA TYR A 240 -8.99 -15.99 -3.62
C TYR A 240 -7.61 -16.67 -3.71
N VAL A 241 -6.87 -16.69 -2.58
CA VAL A 241 -5.57 -17.35 -2.50
C VAL A 241 -5.75 -18.83 -2.20
N ARG A 242 -5.23 -19.68 -3.07
CA ARG A 242 -5.20 -21.13 -2.86
C ARG A 242 -4.11 -21.48 -1.86
N ARG A 243 -4.51 -22.06 -0.74
CA ARG A 243 -3.60 -22.51 0.30
C ARG A 243 -3.64 -24.04 0.39
N PRO A 244 -2.49 -24.72 0.47
CA PRO A 244 -2.47 -26.15 0.75
C PRO A 244 -3.11 -26.38 2.13
N TRP A 245 -3.90 -27.43 2.20
CA TRP A 245 -4.58 -27.84 3.43
C TRP A 245 -4.35 -29.32 3.65
N LEU A 246 -3.79 -29.66 4.82
CA LEU A 246 -3.51 -31.06 5.17
C LEU A 246 -4.76 -31.82 5.58
N GLY A 247 -5.81 -31.14 5.99
CA GLY A 247 -7.04 -31.76 6.48
C GLY A 247 -6.91 -32.30 7.90
N ILE A 248 -6.05 -31.72 8.71
CA ILE A 248 -5.92 -32.07 10.13
C ILE A 248 -6.55 -31.00 11.01
N GLU A 249 -7.20 -31.43 12.08
CA GLU A 249 -7.73 -30.57 13.13
C GLU A 249 -6.90 -30.79 14.40
N PRO A 250 -5.97 -29.86 14.75
CA PRO A 250 -5.17 -30.00 15.95
C PRO A 250 -5.96 -29.61 17.20
N ILE A 251 -5.68 -30.28 18.34
CA ILE A 251 -6.18 -29.84 19.64
C ILE A 251 -5.29 -28.68 20.14
N PRO A 252 -5.87 -27.50 20.43
CA PRO A 252 -5.08 -26.38 20.96
C PRO A 252 -4.41 -26.77 22.29
N THR A 253 -3.14 -26.40 22.47
CA THR A 253 -2.31 -26.78 23.63
C THR A 253 -2.90 -26.38 24.98
N VAL A 254 -3.73 -25.32 25.01
CA VAL A 254 -4.43 -24.87 26.21
C VAL A 254 -5.39 -25.93 26.75
N TYR A 255 -6.04 -26.71 25.86
CA TYR A 255 -6.92 -27.80 26.27
C TYR A 255 -6.13 -29.03 26.71
N LEU A 256 -4.98 -29.30 26.09
CA LEU A 256 -4.09 -30.43 26.46
C LEU A 256 -3.60 -30.26 27.89
N ARG A 257 -3.18 -29.07 28.30
CA ARG A 257 -2.77 -28.79 29.68
C ARG A 257 -3.90 -29.01 30.69
N ARG A 258 -5.15 -28.66 30.32
CA ARG A 258 -6.34 -28.93 31.18
C ARG A 258 -6.63 -30.42 31.34
N LEU A 259 -6.28 -31.22 30.35
CA LEU A 259 -6.43 -32.67 30.35
C LEU A 259 -5.23 -33.38 30.99
N GLY A 260 -4.23 -32.65 31.51
CA GLY A 260 -3.01 -33.23 32.08
C GLY A 260 -2.07 -33.84 31.04
N ILE A 261 -2.26 -33.50 29.75
CA ILE A 261 -1.41 -33.99 28.66
C ILE A 261 -0.32 -32.96 28.40
N ASP A 262 0.92 -33.32 28.73
CA ASP A 262 2.09 -32.46 28.48
C ASP A 262 2.79 -32.90 27.20
N ILE A 263 2.65 -32.12 26.14
CA ILE A 263 3.34 -32.34 24.86
C ILE A 263 4.49 -31.34 24.80
N GLN A 264 5.71 -31.88 24.83
CA GLN A 264 6.94 -31.06 24.73
C GLN A 264 7.19 -30.60 23.29
N GLU A 265 6.90 -31.45 22.30
CA GLU A 265 7.04 -31.16 20.86
C GLU A 265 5.90 -31.82 20.07
N GLY A 266 5.52 -31.17 18.94
CA GLY A 266 4.50 -31.67 18.03
C GLY A 266 3.08 -31.13 18.32
N LEU A 267 2.10 -31.75 17.66
CA LEU A 267 0.67 -31.45 17.76
C LEU A 267 -0.12 -32.72 17.98
N LEU A 268 -1.10 -32.68 18.91
CA LEU A 268 -2.09 -33.72 18.99
C LEU A 268 -3.23 -33.45 17.98
N ILE A 269 -3.47 -34.37 17.07
CA ILE A 269 -4.51 -34.28 16.05
C ILE A 269 -5.81 -34.82 16.62
N ALA A 270 -6.86 -34.00 16.65
CA ALA A 270 -8.20 -34.40 17.06
C ALA A 270 -8.89 -35.25 15.99
N ARG A 271 -8.70 -34.83 14.72
CA ARG A 271 -9.34 -35.44 13.57
C ARG A 271 -8.53 -35.23 12.30
N VAL A 272 -8.54 -36.25 11.44
CA VAL A 272 -8.17 -36.13 10.02
C VAL A 272 -9.46 -36.07 9.22
N VAL A 273 -9.54 -35.20 8.24
CA VAL A 273 -10.72 -35.03 7.39
C VAL A 273 -10.63 -36.00 6.23
N ASP A 274 -11.67 -36.80 6.04
CA ASP A 274 -11.75 -37.82 5.00
C ASP A 274 -11.51 -37.18 3.59
N GLY A 275 -10.67 -37.83 2.80
CA GLY A 275 -10.30 -37.39 1.46
C GLY A 275 -9.35 -36.16 1.42
N ALA A 276 -8.81 -35.74 2.57
CA ALA A 276 -7.78 -34.72 2.64
C ALA A 276 -6.37 -35.30 2.46
N SER A 277 -5.34 -34.43 2.32
CA SER A 277 -3.97 -34.86 2.04
C SER A 277 -3.31 -35.68 3.18
N ALA A 278 -3.85 -35.63 4.39
CA ALA A 278 -3.36 -36.37 5.55
C ALA A 278 -4.16 -37.67 5.83
N ASP A 279 -5.20 -37.94 5.04
CA ASP A 279 -5.99 -39.16 5.10
C ASP A 279 -5.30 -40.31 4.27
#